data_7b7f527662efe72b501835d9a57f6c36
#
_entry.id   7b7f527662efe72b501835d9a57f6c36
#
_cell.length_a   1.000
_cell.length_b   1.000
_cell.length_c   1.000
_cell.angle_alpha   90.00
_cell.angle_beta   90.00
_cell.angle_gamma   90.00
#
_symmetry.space_group_name_H-M   'P 1'
#
loop_
_entity.id
_entity.type
_entity.pdbx_description
1 polymer ?
#
loop_
_entity_poly.entity_id
_entity_poly.type
_entity_poly.pdbx_seq_one_letter_code
_entity_poly.pdbx_strand_id
1 'polypeptide(L)'
;MLFRSETGKSVISLHGIEIDRVNHTTKFNGVELELTPTEFRMLWTMMSQPGRPFSRNELMETSRGEDANSLERTIDVHVRSLRKKLEPESELIETVRGVGYRFIRK
;
A
#
# COMPACT_ATOMS: atom_id res chain seq x y z
N MET A 1 14.96 -2.25 24.95
CA MET A 1 14.51 -2.03 24.52
C MET A 1 13.96 -1.56 24.04
N LEU A 2 13.92 -1.55 24.14
CA LEU A 2 13.30 -1.15 23.66
C LEU A 2 12.79 -0.48 23.14
N PHE A 3 12.68 -0.40 22.98
CA PHE A 3 12.12 0.16 22.35
C PHE A 3 11.64 0.54 21.58
N ARG A 4 11.24 0.46 21.12
CA ARG A 4 10.89 0.59 20.26
C ARG A 4 10.08 0.94 19.77
N SER A 5 10.00 0.89 19.68
CA SER A 5 9.21 0.82 18.97
C SER A 5 8.15 1.53 18.72
N GLU A 6 7.57 1.99 19.14
CA GLU A 6 6.57 2.62 18.88
C GLU A 6 6.71 3.66 17.99
N THR A 7 7.69 4.18 17.85
CA THR A 7 7.79 5.14 16.88
C THR A 7 7.84 4.51 15.65
N GLY A 8 7.18 4.82 14.72
CA GLY A 8 7.29 4.34 13.44
C GLY A 8 7.15 2.87 13.42
N LYS A 9 6.03 2.33 13.47
CA LYS A 9 5.86 0.95 13.30
C LYS A 9 6.50 0.48 12.06
N SER A 10 7.15 -0.64 12.08
CA SER A 10 7.72 -1.23 10.90
C SER A 10 6.80 -2.28 10.30
N VAL A 11 5.77 -2.69 11.01
CA VAL A 11 4.85 -3.71 10.53
C VAL A 11 3.42 -3.23 10.72
N ILE A 12 2.61 -3.41 9.67
CA ILE A 12 1.18 -3.10 9.76
C ILE A 12 0.42 -4.36 9.39
N SER A 13 -0.55 -4.72 10.20
CA SER A 13 -1.40 -5.88 9.94
C SER A 13 -2.84 -5.46 9.93
N LEU A 14 -3.49 -5.60 8.78
CA LEU A 14 -4.90 -5.27 8.64
C LEU A 14 -5.53 -6.20 7.63
N HIS A 15 -6.71 -6.69 7.95
CA HIS A 15 -7.49 -7.49 6.99
C HIS A 15 -6.70 -8.63 6.36
N GLY A 16 -5.85 -9.27 7.15
CA GLY A 16 -5.09 -10.39 6.63
C GLY A 16 -3.80 -10.03 5.93
N ILE A 17 -3.57 -8.74 5.70
CA ILE A 17 -2.34 -8.29 5.07
C ILE A 17 -1.35 -7.90 6.15
N GLU A 18 -0.15 -8.45 6.07
CA GLU A 18 0.92 -8.08 6.98
C GLU A 18 2.05 -7.50 6.13
N ILE A 19 2.35 -6.25 6.30
CA ILE A 19 3.37 -5.59 5.51
C ILE A 19 4.47 -5.11 6.44
N ASP A 20 5.72 -5.48 6.12
CA ASP A 20 6.87 -5.22 6.98
C ASP A 20 7.87 -4.36 6.24
N ARG A 21 8.04 -3.16 6.71
CA ARG A 21 8.90 -2.19 6.06
C ARG A 21 10.39 -2.47 6.26
N VAL A 22 10.72 -3.06 7.38
CA VAL A 22 12.13 -3.36 7.66
C VAL A 22 12.61 -4.51 6.80
N ASN A 23 11.84 -5.58 6.73
CA ASN A 23 12.22 -6.72 5.93
C ASN A 23 11.72 -6.64 4.50
N HIS A 24 10.92 -5.62 4.22
CA HIS A 24 10.38 -5.39 2.88
C HIS A 24 9.60 -6.60 2.38
N THR A 25 8.73 -7.13 3.24
CA THR A 25 7.94 -8.30 2.90
C THR A 25 6.47 -8.00 3.06
N THR A 26 5.66 -8.74 2.33
CA THR A 26 4.22 -8.60 2.41
C THR A 26 3.61 -9.99 2.39
N LYS A 27 2.68 -10.24 3.32
CA LYS A 27 1.97 -11.50 3.35
C LYS A 27 0.48 -11.22 3.34
N PHE A 28 -0.27 -12.11 2.72
CA PHE A 28 -1.72 -12.00 2.72
C PHE A 28 -2.26 -13.34 3.15
N ASN A 29 -2.90 -13.35 4.33
CA ASN A 29 -3.40 -14.58 4.92
C ASN A 29 -2.32 -15.64 5.02
N GLY A 30 -1.13 -15.20 5.39
CA GLY A 30 -0.02 -16.12 5.60
C GLY A 30 0.78 -16.48 4.37
N VAL A 31 0.32 -16.03 3.20
CA VAL A 31 1.02 -16.34 1.95
C VAL A 31 1.79 -15.11 1.50
N GLU A 32 3.05 -15.31 1.20
CA GLU A 32 3.90 -14.20 0.80
C GLU A 32 3.49 -13.68 -0.58
N LEU A 33 3.39 -12.36 -0.68
CA LEU A 33 3.09 -11.70 -1.94
C LEU A 33 4.34 -11.00 -2.44
N GLU A 34 4.54 -11.05 -3.75
CA GLU A 34 5.64 -10.33 -4.35
C GLU A 34 5.15 -9.04 -4.92
N LEU A 35 5.52 -7.95 -4.30
CA LEU A 35 5.13 -6.62 -4.77
C LEU A 35 6.34 -5.91 -5.37
N THR A 36 6.08 -5.09 -6.37
CA THR A 36 7.14 -4.21 -6.85
C THR A 36 7.39 -3.15 -5.78
N PRO A 37 8.54 -2.48 -5.84
CA PRO A 37 8.80 -1.42 -4.85
C PRO A 37 7.72 -0.35 -4.84
N THR A 38 7.19 0.02 -6.00
CA THR A 38 6.15 1.02 -6.08
C THR A 38 4.87 0.51 -5.41
N GLU A 39 4.48 -0.73 -5.71
CA GLU A 39 3.29 -1.32 -5.10
C GLU A 39 3.45 -1.38 -3.59
N PHE A 40 4.62 -1.77 -3.14
CA PHE A 40 4.89 -1.88 -1.72
C PHE A 40 4.70 -0.54 -1.02
N ARG A 41 5.29 0.51 -1.58
CA ARG A 41 5.18 1.83 -0.98
C ARG A 41 3.76 2.35 -0.98
N MET A 42 3.04 2.12 -2.07
CA MET A 42 1.66 2.55 -2.15
C MET A 42 0.81 1.84 -1.12
N LEU A 43 0.99 0.53 -1.01
CA LEU A 43 0.19 -0.23 -0.06
C LEU A 43 0.53 0.18 1.37
N TRP A 44 1.81 0.35 1.66
CA TRP A 44 2.21 0.81 2.99
C TRP A 44 1.56 2.14 3.32
N THR A 45 1.61 3.07 2.37
CA THR A 45 1.06 4.40 2.59
C THR A 45 -0.43 4.33 2.89
N MET A 46 -1.15 3.58 2.09
CA MET A 46 -2.60 3.48 2.28
C MET A 46 -2.95 2.76 3.57
N MET A 47 -2.20 1.71 3.90
CA MET A 47 -2.49 0.95 5.12
C MET A 47 -2.09 1.70 6.38
N SER A 48 -1.18 2.65 6.27
CA SER A 48 -0.78 3.40 7.44
C SER A 48 -1.87 4.38 7.88
N GLN A 49 -2.81 4.68 6.98
CA GLN A 49 -3.93 5.55 7.33
C GLN A 49 -5.21 5.00 6.70
N PRO A 50 -5.73 3.91 7.24
CA PRO A 50 -6.90 3.26 6.63
C PRO A 50 -8.09 4.20 6.61
N GLY A 51 -8.78 4.20 5.50
CA GLY A 51 -9.94 5.05 5.33
C GLY A 51 -9.64 6.43 4.79
N ARG A 52 -8.37 6.81 4.80
CA ARG A 52 -8.00 8.12 4.28
C ARG A 52 -7.78 8.03 2.78
N PRO A 53 -8.48 8.85 1.98
CA PRO A 53 -8.25 8.84 0.54
C PRO A 53 -6.93 9.53 0.20
N PHE A 54 -6.24 8.97 -0.78
CA PHE A 54 -5.01 9.56 -1.29
C PHE A 54 -5.22 9.86 -2.76
N SER A 55 -4.81 11.04 -3.19
CA SER A 55 -4.90 11.37 -4.61
C SER A 55 -3.81 10.61 -5.36
N ARG A 56 -3.97 10.52 -6.67
CA ARG A 56 -2.93 9.89 -7.48
C ARG A 56 -1.61 10.60 -7.30
N ASN A 57 -1.67 11.91 -7.19
CA ASN A 57 -0.46 12.69 -7.02
C ASN A 57 0.22 12.37 -5.69
N GLU A 58 -0.57 12.23 -4.64
CA GLU A 58 0.00 11.88 -3.34
C GLU A 58 0.64 10.51 -3.37
N LEU A 59 -0.01 9.56 -4.03
CA LEU A 59 0.56 8.22 -4.12
C LEU A 59 1.82 8.22 -4.96
N MET A 60 1.85 9.04 -5.99
CA MET A 60 3.02 9.14 -6.81
C MET A 60 4.19 9.71 -6.01
N GLU A 61 3.91 10.71 -5.18
CA GLU A 61 4.96 11.28 -4.36
C GLU A 61 5.55 10.27 -3.38
N THR A 62 4.71 9.43 -2.81
CA THR A 62 5.20 8.47 -1.83
C THR A 62 6.03 7.38 -2.46
N SER A 63 5.87 7.14 -3.76
CA SER A 63 6.61 6.07 -4.42
C SER A 63 7.73 6.58 -5.31
N ARG A 64 8.05 7.88 -5.22
CA ARG A 64 9.01 8.46 -6.10
C ARG A 64 10.41 7.95 -5.99
N GLY A 65 10.84 7.52 -4.87
CA GLY A 65 12.22 7.20 -4.67
C GLY A 65 12.80 6.20 -5.66
N GLU A 66 11.98 5.31 -6.17
CA GLU A 66 12.49 4.27 -7.05
C GLU A 66 12.36 4.61 -8.51
N ASP A 67 11.30 5.26 -8.85
CA ASP A 67 11.01 5.46 -10.24
C ASP A 67 10.66 6.91 -10.46
N ALA A 68 11.66 7.69 -10.76
CA ALA A 68 11.48 9.11 -10.90
C ALA A 68 10.64 9.49 -12.11
N ASN A 69 10.44 8.53 -12.99
CA ASN A 69 9.67 8.82 -14.21
C ASN A 69 8.21 8.42 -14.13
N SER A 70 7.75 8.07 -12.96
CA SER A 70 6.36 7.68 -12.81
C SER A 70 5.44 8.82 -13.15
N LEU A 71 4.40 8.50 -13.89
CA LEU A 71 3.37 9.46 -14.24
C LEU A 71 2.13 9.13 -13.43
N GLU A 72 1.29 10.14 -13.25
CA GLU A 72 0.08 9.93 -12.48
C GLU A 72 -0.74 8.74 -12.93
N ARG A 73 -0.83 8.54 -14.22
CA ARG A 73 -1.67 7.45 -14.69
C ARG A 73 -1.06 6.08 -14.44
N THR A 74 0.24 6.02 -14.17
CA THR A 74 0.82 4.73 -13.85
C THR A 74 0.37 4.27 -12.48
N ILE A 75 -0.12 5.18 -11.66
CA ILE A 75 -0.68 4.81 -10.37
C ILE A 75 -1.85 3.86 -10.58
N ASP A 76 -2.70 4.15 -11.56
CA ASP A 76 -3.84 3.28 -11.84
C ASP A 76 -3.39 1.88 -12.22
N VAL A 77 -2.30 1.78 -12.95
CA VAL A 77 -1.77 0.48 -13.34
C VAL A 77 -1.28 -0.27 -12.11
N HIS A 78 -0.59 0.43 -11.23
CA HIS A 78 -0.08 -0.20 -10.02
C HIS A 78 -1.21 -0.63 -9.08
N VAL A 79 -2.27 0.18 -9.01
CA VAL A 79 -3.41 -0.18 -8.19
C VAL A 79 -4.09 -1.42 -8.75
N ARG A 80 -4.24 -1.48 -10.07
CA ARG A 80 -4.84 -2.64 -10.69
C ARG A 80 -4.02 -3.90 -10.39
N SER A 81 -2.71 -3.78 -10.48
CA SER A 81 -1.83 -4.90 -10.20
C SER A 81 -1.95 -5.35 -8.74
N LEU A 82 -1.98 -4.37 -7.83
CA LEU A 82 -2.16 -4.68 -6.41
C LEU A 82 -3.47 -5.40 -6.16
N ARG A 83 -4.55 -4.89 -6.75
CA ARG A 83 -5.86 -5.51 -6.56
C ARG A 83 -5.86 -6.95 -7.03
N LYS A 84 -5.19 -7.19 -8.14
CA LYS A 84 -5.12 -8.54 -8.67
C LYS A 84 -4.39 -9.46 -7.70
N LYS A 85 -3.34 -8.97 -7.10
CA LYS A 85 -2.57 -9.77 -6.14
C LYS A 85 -3.33 -10.02 -4.85
N LEU A 86 -4.30 -9.18 -4.55
CA LEU A 86 -5.09 -9.33 -3.35
C LEU A 86 -6.39 -10.13 -3.58
N GLU A 87 -6.62 -10.61 -4.79
CA GLU A 87 -7.82 -11.38 -5.04
C GLU A 87 -7.88 -12.58 -4.12
N PRO A 88 -9.06 -12.95 -3.65
CA PRO A 88 -10.36 -12.40 -4.07
C PRO A 88 -10.81 -11.19 -3.29
N GLU A 89 -9.92 -10.57 -2.52
CA GLU A 89 -10.30 -9.43 -1.70
C GLU A 89 -9.83 -8.13 -2.30
N SER A 90 -10.01 -7.97 -3.59
CA SER A 90 -9.53 -6.76 -4.25
C SER A 90 -10.22 -5.50 -3.76
N GLU A 91 -11.37 -5.63 -3.11
CA GLU A 91 -12.07 -4.46 -2.60
C GLU A 91 -11.37 -3.84 -1.39
N LEU A 92 -10.31 -4.46 -0.89
CA LEU A 92 -9.55 -3.84 0.19
C LEU A 92 -8.97 -2.49 -0.23
N ILE A 93 -8.75 -2.31 -1.52
CA ILE A 93 -8.33 -1.01 -2.03
C ILE A 93 -9.51 -0.43 -2.80
N GLU A 94 -10.05 0.67 -2.28
CA GLU A 94 -11.23 1.29 -2.86
C GLU A 94 -10.88 2.47 -3.73
N THR A 95 -11.65 2.66 -4.78
CA THR A 95 -11.54 3.86 -5.60
C THR A 95 -12.44 4.91 -4.99
N VAL A 96 -11.88 6.08 -4.73
CA VAL A 96 -12.66 7.20 -4.24
C VAL A 96 -12.84 8.16 -5.41
N ARG A 97 -14.07 8.18 -5.97
CA ARG A 97 -14.35 8.92 -7.16
C ARG A 97 -13.96 10.36 -7.04
N GLY A 98 -13.24 10.86 -7.99
CA GLY A 98 -12.83 12.25 -7.99
C GLY A 98 -11.64 12.55 -7.11
N VAL A 99 -11.15 11.58 -6.35
CA VAL A 99 -10.02 11.80 -5.46
C VAL A 99 -8.87 10.87 -5.77
N GLY A 100 -9.09 9.57 -5.67
CA GLY A 100 -8.03 8.60 -5.89
C GLY A 100 -8.37 7.27 -5.27
N TYR A 101 -7.55 6.82 -4.33
CA TYR A 101 -7.71 5.50 -3.74
C TYR A 101 -7.50 5.52 -2.25
N ARG A 102 -8.03 4.52 -1.57
CA ARG A 102 -7.79 4.37 -0.14
C ARG A 102 -7.87 2.91 0.24
N PHE A 103 -7.23 2.59 1.37
CA PHE A 103 -7.40 1.28 1.96
C PHE A 103 -8.69 1.36 2.77
N ILE A 104 -9.47 0.31 2.78
CA ILE A 104 -10.77 0.39 3.46
C ILE A 104 -10.58 0.66 4.93
N ARG A 105 -11.61 1.26 5.52
CA ARG A 105 -11.58 1.51 6.92
C ARG A 105 -11.65 0.23 7.64
N LYS A 106 -11.08 0.15 8.78
CA LYS A 106 -11.07 -1.08 9.47
C LYS A 106 -12.41 -1.63 9.85
#